data_f22c30867637522fa7016244ca238ba4
#
_entry.id   f22c30867637522fa7016244ca238ba4
#
_cell.length_a   1.000
_cell.length_b   1.000
_cell.length_c   1.000
_cell.angle_alpha   90.00
_cell.angle_beta   90.00
_cell.angle_gamma   90.00
#
_symmetry.space_group_name_H-M   'P 1'
#
loop_
_entity.id
_entity.type
_entity.pdbx_description
1 polymer ?
#
loop_
_entity_poly.entity_id
_entity_poly.type
_entity_poly.pdbx_seq_one_letter_code
_entity_poly.pdbx_strand_id
1 'polypeptide(L)'
;GCGIHNTGCETSQHDGVHTFYVGKNSKVRYVERHYGEGPGTGKRIMNPQTVVYLEEGATINLESTQIRGVDSTKRETKIVVGKDAEAIITEKLLTHGDRWRPCLPPHRSPLPGTGAPVPAWWPGANGRVVSRSVAQDQSQQVFYPKVTGNARCFGHVQCDSIIMGDARISSIPAIVANHVDAQLIHEAAIGRIAGDQILKLMTLGLTEQEAEEKILDGFLQ
;
A
#
# COMPACT_ATOMS: atom_id res chain seq x y z
N GLY A 1 13.46 -1.00 -9.87
CA GLY A 1 13.07 -1.95 -8.83
C GLY A 1 14.08 -1.97 -7.71
N CYS A 2 13.63 -2.19 -6.49
CA CYS A 2 14.49 -2.39 -5.33
C CYS A 2 14.28 -3.82 -4.81
N GLY A 3 15.35 -4.60 -4.72
CA GLY A 3 15.30 -5.99 -4.29
C GLY A 3 16.22 -6.25 -3.11
N ILE A 4 15.83 -7.18 -2.25
CA ILE A 4 16.68 -7.75 -1.21
C ILE A 4 17.14 -9.12 -1.68
N HIS A 5 18.45 -9.29 -1.83
CA HIS A 5 19.06 -10.58 -2.14
C HIS A 5 19.69 -11.14 -0.86
N ASN A 6 19.17 -12.27 -0.37
CA ASN A 6 19.68 -12.95 0.82
C ASN A 6 20.29 -14.29 0.44
N THR A 7 21.57 -14.49 0.77
CA THR A 7 22.32 -15.73 0.49
C THR A 7 22.69 -16.49 1.76
N GLY A 8 22.44 -15.91 2.95
CA GLY A 8 22.85 -16.45 4.25
C GLY A 8 21.68 -16.73 5.18
N CYS A 9 22.01 -16.96 6.44
CA CYS A 9 21.06 -17.17 7.53
C CYS A 9 20.78 -15.87 8.34
N GLU A 10 21.48 -14.79 8.06
CA GLU A 10 21.29 -13.52 8.74
C GLU A 10 20.11 -12.74 8.14
N THR A 11 19.53 -11.85 8.94
CA THR A 11 18.47 -10.96 8.47
C THR A 11 19.03 -9.91 7.51
N SER A 12 18.41 -9.81 6.34
CA SER A 12 18.66 -8.72 5.38
C SER A 12 17.55 -7.70 5.48
N GLN A 13 17.90 -6.43 5.71
CA GLN A 13 16.93 -5.35 5.87
C GLN A 13 17.25 -4.18 4.93
N HIS A 14 16.20 -3.61 4.35
CA HIS A 14 16.28 -2.40 3.54
C HIS A 14 15.30 -1.36 4.06
N ASP A 15 15.84 -0.23 4.54
CA ASP A 15 15.10 0.94 5.01
C ASP A 15 15.39 2.10 4.05
N GLY A 16 14.63 2.18 2.96
CA GLY A 16 14.81 3.21 1.93
C GLY A 16 13.82 4.36 2.10
N VAL A 17 14.28 5.61 1.95
CA VAL A 17 13.42 6.79 1.91
C VAL A 17 13.51 7.43 0.53
N HIS A 18 12.38 7.51 -0.17
CA HIS A 18 12.25 8.19 -1.44
C HIS A 18 11.48 9.49 -1.26
N THR A 19 12.09 10.62 -1.59
CA THR A 19 11.42 11.92 -1.51
C THR A 19 11.28 12.53 -2.90
N PHE A 20 10.06 12.91 -3.26
CA PHE A 20 9.72 13.54 -4.53
C PHE A 20 9.29 14.99 -4.30
N TYR A 21 9.97 15.92 -4.98
CA TYR A 21 9.55 17.30 -5.08
C TYR A 21 9.08 17.55 -6.53
N VAL A 22 7.78 17.69 -6.72
CA VAL A 22 7.19 17.87 -8.04
C VAL A 22 6.84 19.35 -8.20
N GLY A 23 7.60 20.05 -9.04
CA GLY A 23 7.46 21.48 -9.28
C GLY A 23 6.13 21.86 -9.93
N LYS A 24 5.82 23.18 -9.93
CA LYS A 24 4.55 23.70 -10.48
C LYS A 24 4.25 23.20 -11.87
N ASN A 25 3.00 22.78 -12.08
CA ASN A 25 2.46 22.29 -13.34
C ASN A 25 3.23 21.11 -13.97
N SER A 26 4.12 20.47 -13.20
CA SER A 26 4.87 19.29 -13.66
C SER A 26 4.04 18.03 -13.52
N LYS A 27 4.32 17.05 -14.39
CA LYS A 27 3.67 15.74 -14.37
C LYS A 27 4.72 14.66 -14.21
N VAL A 28 4.58 13.81 -13.19
CA VAL A 28 5.49 12.71 -12.89
C VAL A 28 4.74 11.40 -12.89
N ARG A 29 5.30 10.39 -13.54
CA ARG A 29 4.90 9.00 -13.36
C ARG A 29 6.06 8.24 -12.75
N TYR A 30 5.82 7.61 -11.61
CA TYR A 30 6.81 6.80 -10.92
C TYR A 30 6.27 5.40 -10.71
N VAL A 31 7.07 4.40 -11.09
CA VAL A 31 6.73 2.98 -10.92
C VAL A 31 7.86 2.32 -10.15
N GLU A 32 7.53 1.73 -9.02
CA GLU A 32 8.46 0.96 -8.23
C GLU A 32 8.02 -0.50 -8.05
N ARG A 33 8.99 -1.38 -7.95
CA ARG A 33 8.76 -2.78 -7.64
C ARG A 33 9.72 -3.21 -6.55
N HIS A 34 9.17 -3.82 -5.51
CA HIS A 34 9.90 -4.38 -4.39
C HIS A 34 9.79 -5.90 -4.40
N TYR A 35 10.92 -6.58 -4.17
CA TYR A 35 10.96 -8.03 -4.13
C TYR A 35 12.11 -8.52 -3.24
N GLY A 36 11.97 -9.72 -2.71
CA GLY A 36 13.04 -10.45 -2.05
C GLY A 36 13.38 -11.72 -2.85
N GLU A 37 14.66 -12.06 -2.91
CA GLU A 37 15.15 -13.26 -3.60
C GLU A 37 16.39 -13.84 -2.94
N GLY A 38 16.86 -14.97 -3.46
CA GLY A 38 18.06 -15.65 -3.01
C GLY A 38 17.79 -16.92 -2.19
N PRO A 39 18.76 -17.82 -2.11
CA PRO A 39 18.63 -19.11 -1.45
C PRO A 39 18.78 -19.04 0.09
N GLY A 40 19.07 -17.87 0.64
CA GLY A 40 19.28 -17.70 2.07
C GLY A 40 18.02 -17.97 2.90
N THR A 41 18.21 -18.47 4.11
CA THR A 41 17.16 -18.75 5.10
C THR A 41 16.90 -17.60 6.07
N GLY A 42 17.72 -16.54 6.01
CA GLY A 42 17.55 -15.35 6.83
C GLY A 42 16.33 -14.52 6.41
N LYS A 43 15.77 -13.76 7.36
CA LYS A 43 14.61 -12.90 7.08
C LYS A 43 14.95 -11.79 6.09
N ARG A 44 13.99 -11.45 5.25
CA ARG A 44 14.01 -10.32 4.32
C ARG A 44 13.01 -9.27 4.78
N ILE A 45 13.53 -8.15 5.27
CA ILE A 45 12.72 -7.06 5.80
C ILE A 45 12.85 -5.85 4.88
N MET A 46 11.74 -5.30 4.43
CA MET A 46 11.73 -4.15 3.55
C MET A 46 10.75 -3.09 4.05
N ASN A 47 11.27 -1.96 4.50
CA ASN A 47 10.50 -0.86 5.06
C ASN A 47 10.65 0.42 4.21
N PRO A 48 10.08 0.46 3.00
CA PRO A 48 10.18 1.63 2.16
C PRO A 48 9.33 2.78 2.71
N GLN A 49 9.89 3.98 2.67
CA GLN A 49 9.18 5.21 2.95
C GLN A 49 9.14 6.06 1.68
N THR A 50 7.97 6.57 1.35
CA THR A 50 7.78 7.46 0.20
C THR A 50 7.17 8.77 0.68
N VAL A 51 7.82 9.88 0.35
CA VAL A 51 7.34 11.22 0.69
C VAL A 51 7.21 12.03 -0.60
N VAL A 52 6.03 12.59 -0.82
CA VAL A 52 5.73 13.36 -2.03
C VAL A 52 5.28 14.76 -1.66
N TYR A 53 5.89 15.75 -2.26
CA TYR A 53 5.49 17.16 -2.18
C TYR A 53 5.10 17.62 -3.58
N LEU A 54 3.83 18.00 -3.75
CA LEU A 54 3.31 18.53 -5.00
C LEU A 54 3.10 20.03 -4.86
N GLU A 55 3.72 20.81 -5.75
CA GLU A 55 3.45 22.23 -5.88
C GLU A 55 2.14 22.49 -6.63
N GLU A 56 1.76 23.75 -6.79
CA GLU A 56 0.53 24.16 -7.47
C GLU A 56 0.43 23.57 -8.88
N GLY A 57 -0.71 22.94 -9.19
CA GLY A 57 -0.99 22.33 -10.50
C GLY A 57 -0.15 21.10 -10.85
N ALA A 58 0.68 20.61 -9.92
CA ALA A 58 1.51 19.42 -10.14
C ALA A 58 0.68 18.14 -10.12
N THR A 59 1.10 17.15 -10.89
CA THR A 59 0.47 15.82 -10.93
C THR A 59 1.51 14.72 -10.69
N ILE A 60 1.20 13.77 -9.81
CA ILE A 60 1.96 12.53 -9.69
C ILE A 60 1.06 11.31 -9.89
N ASN A 61 1.55 10.34 -10.66
CA ASN A 61 1.02 9.00 -10.72
C ASN A 61 2.10 8.04 -10.20
N LEU A 62 1.89 7.51 -9.00
CA LEU A 62 2.81 6.60 -8.34
C LEU A 62 2.19 5.21 -8.27
N GLU A 63 2.90 4.23 -8.81
CA GLU A 63 2.55 2.82 -8.73
C GLU A 63 3.64 2.06 -7.96
N SER A 64 3.25 1.42 -6.86
CA SER A 64 4.15 0.63 -6.03
C SER A 64 3.66 -0.80 -5.94
N THR A 65 4.53 -1.75 -6.24
CA THR A 65 4.21 -3.18 -6.27
C THR A 65 5.20 -3.97 -5.43
N GLN A 66 4.68 -4.79 -4.52
CA GLN A 66 5.46 -5.77 -3.75
C GLN A 66 4.76 -7.13 -3.85
N ILE A 67 5.35 -8.06 -4.60
CA ILE A 67 4.67 -9.30 -5.01
C ILE A 67 5.19 -10.56 -4.37
N ARG A 68 6.42 -10.61 -3.84
CA ARG A 68 6.95 -11.83 -3.20
C ARG A 68 8.31 -11.63 -2.53
N GLY A 69 8.70 -12.64 -1.75
CA GLY A 69 10.05 -12.82 -1.24
C GLY A 69 10.43 -11.87 -0.12
N VAL A 70 9.47 -11.17 0.47
CA VAL A 70 9.65 -10.29 1.62
C VAL A 70 8.88 -10.87 2.80
N ASP A 71 9.57 -11.13 3.91
CA ASP A 71 8.96 -11.74 5.09
C ASP A 71 8.25 -10.73 5.98
N SER A 72 8.70 -9.48 5.95
CA SER A 72 8.09 -8.39 6.71
C SER A 72 8.27 -7.06 5.99
N THR A 73 7.25 -6.21 6.02
CA THR A 73 7.30 -4.87 5.45
C THR A 73 6.53 -3.89 6.33
N LYS A 74 7.11 -2.70 6.51
CA LYS A 74 6.43 -1.53 7.03
C LYS A 74 6.56 -0.43 6.00
N ARG A 75 5.49 -0.21 5.24
CA ARG A 75 5.45 0.82 4.20
C ARG A 75 4.83 2.09 4.76
N GLU A 76 5.45 3.21 4.47
CA GLU A 76 4.89 4.52 4.82
C GLU A 76 4.86 5.39 3.56
N THR A 77 3.69 5.88 3.20
CA THR A 77 3.51 6.82 2.09
C THR A 77 2.89 8.11 2.63
N LYS A 78 3.61 9.23 2.47
CA LYS A 78 3.16 10.56 2.87
C LYS A 78 3.09 11.46 1.66
N ILE A 79 1.97 12.15 1.48
CA ILE A 79 1.75 13.01 0.33
C ILE A 79 1.24 14.36 0.81
N VAL A 80 1.89 15.42 0.37
CA VAL A 80 1.46 16.80 0.54
C VAL A 80 1.00 17.32 -0.81
N VAL A 81 -0.29 17.62 -0.94
CA VAL A 81 -0.89 18.00 -2.23
C VAL A 81 -1.12 19.50 -2.23
N GLY A 82 -0.42 20.20 -3.12
CA GLY A 82 -0.51 21.66 -3.30
C GLY A 82 -1.84 22.10 -3.91
N LYS A 83 -2.00 23.41 -4.10
CA LYS A 83 -3.19 23.99 -4.70
C LYS A 83 -3.39 23.46 -6.12
N ASP A 84 -4.62 23.04 -6.46
CA ASP A 84 -5.00 22.49 -7.76
C ASP A 84 -4.09 21.34 -8.26
N ALA A 85 -3.36 20.68 -7.34
CA ALA A 85 -2.48 19.56 -7.65
C ALA A 85 -3.23 18.21 -7.50
N GLU A 86 -2.72 17.19 -8.18
CA GLU A 86 -3.32 15.87 -8.20
C GLU A 86 -2.32 14.76 -7.84
N ALA A 87 -2.73 13.87 -6.92
CA ALA A 87 -1.97 12.68 -6.56
C ALA A 87 -2.79 11.41 -6.83
N ILE A 88 -2.28 10.53 -7.67
CA ILE A 88 -2.85 9.21 -7.93
C ILE A 88 -1.83 8.17 -7.46
N ILE A 89 -2.19 7.42 -6.43
CA ILE A 89 -1.34 6.39 -5.84
C ILE A 89 -2.01 5.04 -5.98
N THR A 90 -1.27 4.09 -6.54
CA THR A 90 -1.70 2.70 -6.64
C THR A 90 -0.68 1.82 -5.93
N GLU A 91 -1.13 1.11 -4.91
CA GLU A 91 -0.30 0.16 -4.17
C GLU A 91 -0.83 -1.26 -4.38
N LYS A 92 0.08 -2.19 -4.71
CA LYS A 92 -0.22 -3.60 -4.89
C LYS A 92 0.67 -4.40 -3.95
N LEU A 93 0.06 -5.15 -3.04
CA LEU A 93 0.78 -5.91 -2.03
C LEU A 93 0.32 -7.37 -2.01
N LEU A 94 1.27 -8.27 -2.18
CA LEU A 94 1.06 -9.70 -1.98
C LEU A 94 1.98 -10.19 -0.86
N THR A 95 1.39 -10.77 0.17
CA THR A 95 2.12 -11.35 1.30
C THR A 95 1.88 -12.85 1.39
N HIS A 96 2.98 -13.58 1.61
CA HIS A 96 2.99 -15.00 1.91
C HIS A 96 3.57 -15.19 3.31
N GLY A 97 3.16 -16.20 4.05
CA GLY A 97 3.76 -16.43 5.34
C GLY A 97 3.68 -17.87 5.80
N ASP A 98 4.81 -18.55 5.90
CA ASP A 98 4.90 -19.86 6.54
C ASP A 98 4.88 -19.77 8.07
N ARG A 99 5.25 -18.68 8.66
CA ARG A 99 5.16 -18.40 10.11
C ARG A 99 5.25 -16.91 10.37
N TRP A 100 4.12 -16.28 10.48
CA TRP A 100 4.09 -14.95 11.06
C TRP A 100 4.24 -15.07 12.60
N ARG A 101 5.30 -14.49 13.15
CA ARG A 101 5.26 -14.08 14.57
C ARG A 101 4.61 -12.70 14.58
N PRO A 102 3.58 -12.47 15.41
CA PRO A 102 3.05 -11.14 15.56
C PRO A 102 4.24 -10.19 15.81
N CYS A 103 4.44 -9.22 14.91
CA CYS A 103 5.00 -7.98 15.40
C CYS A 103 4.09 -7.62 16.56
N LEU A 104 4.63 -7.60 17.76
CA LEU A 104 3.93 -7.14 18.96
C LEU A 104 3.11 -5.93 18.52
N PRO A 105 1.84 -5.81 18.96
CA PRO A 105 1.04 -4.64 18.62
C PRO A 105 1.96 -3.46 18.82
N PRO A 106 1.96 -2.47 17.90
CA PRO A 106 2.82 -1.33 18.06
C PRO A 106 2.60 -0.89 19.49
N HIS A 107 3.60 -1.08 20.33
CA HIS A 107 3.62 -0.39 21.60
C HIS A 107 3.24 1.01 21.17
N ARG A 108 2.18 1.54 21.75
CA ARG A 108 1.88 2.96 21.74
C ARG A 108 3.06 3.68 22.41
N SER A 109 4.18 3.67 21.75
CA SER A 109 5.14 4.73 21.90
C SER A 109 4.50 5.87 21.13
N PRO A 110 4.06 6.93 21.81
CA PRO A 110 3.87 8.15 21.10
C PRO A 110 5.21 8.39 20.42
N LEU A 111 5.24 8.36 19.11
CA LEU A 111 6.38 8.89 18.37
C LEU A 111 6.60 10.28 18.98
N PRO A 112 7.80 10.59 19.49
CA PRO A 112 8.08 11.91 20.00
C PRO A 112 7.67 12.84 18.87
N GLY A 113 6.80 13.78 19.18
CA GLY A 113 6.28 14.74 18.23
C GLY A 113 7.42 15.57 17.66
N THR A 114 8.05 15.07 16.63
CA THR A 114 8.66 15.97 15.66
C THR A 114 7.49 16.59 14.95
N GLY A 115 7.20 17.84 15.28
CA GLY A 115 6.15 18.65 14.69
C GLY A 115 6.38 18.89 13.20
N ALA A 116 6.37 17.82 12.42
CA ALA A 116 6.22 17.92 10.99
C ALA A 116 4.77 18.35 10.75
N PRO A 117 4.51 19.44 10.02
CA PRO A 117 3.17 19.89 9.76
C PRO A 117 2.38 18.74 9.13
N VAL A 118 1.21 18.47 9.69
CA VAL A 118 0.21 17.56 9.12
C VAL A 118 0.06 17.96 7.65
N PRO A 119 0.10 17.01 6.70
CA PRO A 119 0.00 17.36 5.29
C PRO A 119 -1.28 18.13 5.05
N ALA A 120 -1.14 19.41 4.80
CA ALA A 120 -2.23 20.30 4.47
C ALA A 120 -2.60 20.07 3.00
N TRP A 121 -3.82 19.65 2.74
CA TRP A 121 -4.38 19.69 1.40
C TRP A 121 -4.87 21.10 1.14
N TRP A 122 -4.33 21.70 0.09
CA TRP A 122 -4.61 23.08 -0.31
C TRP A 122 -5.90 23.16 -1.13
N PRO A 123 -6.46 24.35 -1.33
CA PRO A 123 -7.64 24.50 -2.14
C PRO A 123 -7.51 23.86 -3.53
N GLY A 124 -8.53 23.13 -3.98
CA GLY A 124 -8.54 22.45 -5.27
C GLY A 124 -7.71 21.15 -5.34
N ALA A 125 -7.02 20.77 -4.27
CA ALA A 125 -6.25 19.54 -4.24
C ALA A 125 -7.12 18.30 -4.45
N ASN A 126 -6.63 17.36 -5.27
CA ASN A 126 -7.27 16.08 -5.56
C ASN A 126 -6.30 14.93 -5.24
N GLY A 127 -6.76 13.95 -4.48
CA GLY A 127 -5.94 12.78 -4.14
C GLY A 127 -6.74 11.49 -4.17
N ARG A 128 -6.20 10.51 -4.87
CA ARG A 128 -6.74 9.16 -4.92
C ARG A 128 -5.68 8.15 -4.53
N VAL A 129 -5.99 7.33 -3.54
CA VAL A 129 -5.14 6.20 -3.13
C VAL A 129 -5.94 4.92 -3.32
N VAL A 130 -5.41 4.00 -4.11
CA VAL A 130 -5.97 2.66 -4.31
C VAL A 130 -4.94 1.65 -3.81
N SER A 131 -5.29 0.93 -2.76
CA SER A 131 -4.51 -0.19 -2.24
C SER A 131 -5.21 -1.49 -2.57
N ARG A 132 -4.53 -2.36 -3.31
CA ARG A 132 -4.98 -3.72 -3.58
C ARG A 132 -4.02 -4.69 -2.92
N SER A 133 -4.54 -5.54 -2.06
CA SER A 133 -3.70 -6.45 -1.31
C SER A 133 -4.24 -7.87 -1.27
N VAL A 134 -3.32 -8.82 -1.27
CA VAL A 134 -3.61 -10.24 -1.08
C VAL A 134 -2.78 -10.74 0.09
N ALA A 135 -3.44 -11.32 1.07
CA ALA A 135 -2.79 -11.96 2.21
C ALA A 135 -3.04 -13.47 2.12
N GLN A 136 -1.96 -14.26 2.10
CA GLN A 136 -2.00 -15.71 1.98
C GLN A 136 -1.43 -16.38 3.22
N ASP A 137 -1.77 -17.65 3.41
CA ASP A 137 -1.29 -18.55 4.46
C ASP A 137 -1.62 -18.03 5.86
N GLN A 138 -0.64 -17.65 6.65
CA GLN A 138 -0.79 -17.08 8.00
C GLN A 138 -0.33 -15.62 8.06
N SER A 139 -0.21 -14.95 6.91
CA SER A 139 0.24 -13.56 6.87
C SER A 139 -0.76 -12.60 7.50
N GLN A 140 -0.26 -11.48 7.98
CA GLN A 140 -1.09 -10.42 8.52
C GLN A 140 -0.75 -9.09 7.86
N GLN A 141 -1.79 -8.37 7.48
CA GLN A 141 -1.67 -7.02 6.94
C GLN A 141 -2.49 -6.07 7.78
N VAL A 142 -1.94 -4.89 8.05
CA VAL A 142 -2.66 -3.80 8.69
C VAL A 142 -2.45 -2.54 7.87
N PHE A 143 -3.54 -1.92 7.47
CA PHE A 143 -3.54 -0.69 6.69
C PHE A 143 -4.08 0.47 7.52
N TYR A 144 -3.31 1.56 7.62
CA TYR A 144 -3.64 2.77 8.38
C TYR A 144 -3.72 3.98 7.45
N PRO A 145 -4.76 4.12 6.62
CA PRO A 145 -4.90 5.29 5.79
C PRO A 145 -5.29 6.50 6.64
N LYS A 146 -4.55 7.60 6.49
CA LYS A 146 -4.89 8.87 7.11
C LYS A 146 -5.02 9.95 6.05
N VAL A 147 -6.17 10.61 6.01
CA VAL A 147 -6.45 11.71 5.10
C VAL A 147 -6.88 12.93 5.91
N THR A 148 -6.27 14.08 5.63
CA THR A 148 -6.61 15.34 6.30
C THR A 148 -6.88 16.42 5.26
N GLY A 149 -8.08 16.96 5.24
CA GLY A 149 -8.49 18.08 4.38
C GLY A 149 -8.59 19.37 5.18
N ASN A 150 -7.71 20.34 4.90
CA ASN A 150 -7.67 21.65 5.56
C ASN A 150 -8.26 22.78 4.71
N ALA A 151 -8.73 22.47 3.50
CA ALA A 151 -9.34 23.39 2.57
C ALA A 151 -10.39 22.67 1.73
N ARG A 152 -11.04 23.36 0.80
CA ARG A 152 -11.88 22.72 -0.23
C ARG A 152 -11.00 21.79 -1.07
N CYS A 153 -11.15 20.49 -0.88
CA CYS A 153 -10.35 19.45 -1.53
C CYS A 153 -11.16 18.17 -1.70
N PHE A 154 -10.65 17.26 -2.52
CA PHE A 154 -11.22 15.93 -2.70
C PHE A 154 -10.17 14.87 -2.37
N GLY A 155 -10.52 13.92 -1.50
CA GLY A 155 -9.69 12.78 -1.13
C GLY A 155 -10.46 11.47 -1.16
N HIS A 156 -9.96 10.49 -1.90
CA HIS A 156 -10.55 9.16 -1.97
C HIS A 156 -9.50 8.11 -1.67
N VAL A 157 -9.76 7.29 -0.66
CA VAL A 157 -8.92 6.14 -0.30
C VAL A 157 -9.74 4.87 -0.45
N GLN A 158 -9.29 3.98 -1.30
CA GLN A 158 -9.90 2.68 -1.56
C GLN A 158 -8.93 1.56 -1.16
N CYS A 159 -9.43 0.60 -0.36
CA CYS A 159 -8.67 -0.55 0.12
C CYS A 159 -9.41 -1.83 -0.25
N ASP A 160 -8.96 -2.49 -1.29
CA ASP A 160 -9.51 -3.77 -1.72
C ASP A 160 -8.55 -4.89 -1.34
N SER A 161 -9.07 -5.93 -0.70
CA SER A 161 -8.20 -6.99 -0.16
C SER A 161 -8.81 -8.37 -0.30
N ILE A 162 -7.98 -9.34 -0.65
CA ILE A 162 -8.33 -10.77 -0.69
C ILE A 162 -7.58 -11.50 0.42
N ILE A 163 -8.31 -12.27 1.21
CA ILE A 163 -7.78 -13.15 2.25
C ILE A 163 -7.81 -14.60 1.76
N MET A 164 -6.68 -15.30 1.88
CA MET A 164 -6.54 -16.71 1.59
C MET A 164 -5.95 -17.45 2.80
N GLY A 165 -6.39 -18.70 3.01
CA GLY A 165 -5.93 -19.49 4.15
C GLY A 165 -6.34 -18.86 5.49
N ASP A 166 -5.41 -18.85 6.45
CA ASP A 166 -5.59 -18.30 7.80
C ASP A 166 -5.09 -16.85 7.93
N ALA A 167 -4.85 -16.19 6.81
CA ALA A 167 -4.36 -14.81 6.79
C ALA A 167 -5.38 -13.83 7.39
N ARG A 168 -4.87 -12.69 7.84
CA ARG A 168 -5.67 -11.63 8.47
C ARG A 168 -5.36 -10.28 7.85
N ILE A 169 -6.40 -9.52 7.56
CA ILE A 169 -6.29 -8.15 7.07
C ILE A 169 -7.15 -7.24 7.94
N SER A 170 -6.61 -6.09 8.30
CA SER A 170 -7.30 -5.04 9.04
C SER A 170 -7.06 -3.70 8.38
N SER A 171 -8.10 -2.89 8.23
CA SER A 171 -8.01 -1.50 7.78
C SER A 171 -8.53 -0.58 8.88
N ILE A 172 -7.72 0.39 9.30
CA ILE A 172 -8.03 1.32 10.39
C ILE A 172 -7.89 2.75 9.85
N PRO A 173 -8.92 3.27 9.16
CA PRO A 173 -8.86 4.57 8.55
C PRO A 173 -8.96 5.72 9.57
N ALA A 174 -8.30 6.83 9.27
CA ALA A 174 -8.45 8.10 9.97
C ALA A 174 -8.75 9.21 8.96
N ILE A 175 -9.93 9.80 9.04
CA ILE A 175 -10.36 10.91 8.19
C ILE A 175 -10.54 12.15 9.06
N VAL A 176 -9.90 13.25 8.67
CA VAL A 176 -9.98 14.54 9.37
C VAL A 176 -10.35 15.62 8.35
N ALA A 177 -11.58 16.10 8.39
CA ALA A 177 -12.08 17.21 7.58
C ALA A 177 -12.11 18.49 8.44
N ASN A 178 -11.11 19.33 8.25
CA ASN A 178 -11.00 20.62 8.98
C ASN A 178 -11.66 21.79 8.22
N HIS A 179 -12.23 21.54 7.06
CA HIS A 179 -12.91 22.53 6.24
C HIS A 179 -14.27 21.98 5.77
N VAL A 180 -15.28 22.82 5.76
CA VAL A 180 -16.65 22.46 5.41
C VAL A 180 -16.81 21.88 3.99
N ASP A 181 -15.96 22.33 3.06
CA ASP A 181 -15.97 21.86 1.66
C ASP A 181 -14.90 20.76 1.40
N ALA A 182 -14.29 20.18 2.44
CA ALA A 182 -13.42 19.03 2.28
C ALA A 182 -14.27 17.78 2.07
N GLN A 183 -14.11 17.13 0.91
CA GLN A 183 -14.79 15.89 0.56
C GLN A 183 -13.79 14.74 0.66
N LEU A 184 -13.90 13.96 1.73
CA LEU A 184 -12.99 12.84 2.02
C LEU A 184 -13.78 11.55 2.09
N ILE A 185 -13.39 10.56 1.30
CA ILE A 185 -14.06 9.27 1.17
C ILE A 185 -13.06 8.17 1.49
N HIS A 186 -13.50 7.19 2.27
CA HIS A 186 -12.79 5.93 2.45
C HIS A 186 -13.72 4.77 2.13
N GLU A 187 -13.26 3.86 1.30
CA GLU A 187 -13.93 2.61 0.95
C GLU A 187 -13.01 1.43 1.26
N ALA A 188 -13.57 0.35 1.76
CA ALA A 188 -12.82 -0.89 1.99
C ALA A 188 -13.68 -2.09 1.60
N ALA A 189 -13.11 -2.97 0.78
CA ALA A 189 -13.67 -4.26 0.45
C ALA A 189 -12.67 -5.35 0.85
N ILE A 190 -12.99 -6.13 1.89
CA ILE A 190 -12.16 -7.22 2.36
C ILE A 190 -12.98 -8.51 2.25
N GLY A 191 -12.48 -9.46 1.48
CA GLY A 191 -13.20 -10.69 1.22
C GLY A 191 -12.28 -11.89 0.97
N ARG A 192 -12.91 -13.02 0.68
CA ARG A 192 -12.26 -14.24 0.22
C ARG A 192 -12.72 -14.54 -1.18
N ILE A 193 -11.90 -15.29 -1.94
CA ILE A 193 -12.32 -15.81 -3.25
C ILE A 193 -13.53 -16.72 -3.02
N ALA A 194 -14.60 -16.45 -3.75
CA ALA A 194 -15.79 -17.29 -3.68
C ALA A 194 -15.56 -18.63 -4.38
N GLY A 195 -15.96 -19.75 -3.75
CA GLY A 195 -15.74 -21.08 -4.30
C GLY A 195 -16.42 -21.31 -5.64
N ASP A 196 -17.54 -20.66 -5.91
CA ASP A 196 -18.24 -20.71 -7.20
C ASP A 196 -17.44 -20.03 -8.34
N GLN A 197 -16.65 -19.02 -8.05
CA GLN A 197 -15.73 -18.42 -9.02
C GLN A 197 -14.62 -19.39 -9.41
N ILE A 198 -14.03 -20.07 -8.44
CA ILE A 198 -13.01 -21.10 -8.67
C ILE A 198 -13.63 -22.23 -9.48
N LEU A 199 -14.78 -22.76 -9.05
CA LEU A 199 -15.47 -23.84 -9.73
C LEU A 199 -15.78 -23.49 -11.19
N LYS A 200 -16.24 -22.28 -11.46
CA LYS A 200 -16.52 -21.82 -12.82
C LYS A 200 -15.26 -21.84 -13.71
N LEU A 201 -14.12 -21.43 -13.20
CA LEU A 201 -12.86 -21.48 -13.94
C LEU A 201 -12.39 -22.94 -14.14
N MET A 202 -12.59 -23.81 -13.16
CA MET A 202 -12.30 -25.24 -13.28
C MET A 202 -13.17 -25.91 -14.36
N THR A 203 -14.42 -25.50 -14.54
CA THR A 203 -15.27 -26.02 -15.65
C THR A 203 -14.75 -25.64 -17.04
N LEU A 204 -13.88 -24.60 -17.11
CA LEU A 204 -13.20 -24.19 -18.33
C LEU A 204 -11.84 -24.91 -18.54
N GLY A 205 -11.52 -25.89 -17.68
CA GLY A 205 -10.35 -26.74 -17.81
C GLY A 205 -9.11 -26.30 -17.00
N LEU A 206 -9.23 -25.29 -16.12
CA LEU A 206 -8.15 -24.93 -15.22
C LEU A 206 -8.14 -25.86 -13.98
N THR A 207 -6.96 -26.07 -13.43
CA THR A 207 -6.83 -26.62 -12.07
C THR A 207 -7.27 -25.59 -11.05
N GLU A 208 -7.55 -26.00 -9.81
CA GLU A 208 -7.90 -25.09 -8.72
C GLU A 208 -6.85 -24.01 -8.53
N GLN A 209 -5.56 -24.39 -8.51
CA GLN A 209 -4.45 -23.48 -8.37
C GLN A 209 -4.38 -22.44 -9.52
N GLU A 210 -4.51 -22.89 -10.77
CA GLU A 210 -4.53 -21.99 -11.92
C GLU A 210 -5.73 -21.04 -11.89
N ALA A 211 -6.87 -21.49 -11.39
CA ALA A 211 -8.06 -20.66 -11.21
C ALA A 211 -7.81 -19.57 -10.16
N GLU A 212 -7.23 -19.91 -9.01
CA GLU A 212 -6.85 -18.95 -7.98
C GLU A 212 -5.86 -17.94 -8.51
N GLU A 213 -4.77 -18.38 -9.16
CA GLU A 213 -3.75 -17.48 -9.75
C GLU A 213 -4.39 -16.51 -10.75
N LYS A 214 -5.30 -16.97 -11.59
CA LYS A 214 -6.00 -16.09 -12.55
C LYS A 214 -6.88 -15.04 -11.89
N ILE A 215 -7.57 -15.39 -10.80
CA ILE A 215 -8.37 -14.43 -10.04
C ILE A 215 -7.46 -13.38 -9.38
N LEU A 216 -6.35 -13.81 -8.78
CA LEU A 216 -5.40 -12.91 -8.13
C LEU A 216 -4.72 -11.97 -9.12
N ASP A 217 -4.29 -12.49 -10.28
CA ASP A 217 -3.72 -11.67 -11.35
C ASP A 217 -4.69 -10.58 -11.82
N GLY A 218 -5.96 -10.97 -12.04
CA GLY A 218 -6.99 -10.01 -12.43
C GLY A 218 -7.30 -8.98 -11.34
N PHE A 219 -7.24 -9.37 -10.09
CA PHE A 219 -7.46 -8.47 -8.96
C PHE A 219 -6.30 -7.47 -8.78
N LEU A 220 -5.06 -7.90 -9.00
CA LEU A 220 -3.88 -7.05 -8.84
C LEU A 220 -3.54 -6.21 -10.10
N GLN A 221 -4.24 -6.38 -11.20
CA GLN A 221 -4.11 -5.50 -12.37
C GLN A 221 -4.71 -4.12 -12.08
#